data_0bc02f17353aa9349beded8530472b50
#
_entry.id   0bc02f17353aa9349beded8530472b50
#
_cell.length_a   1.000
_cell.length_b   1.000
_cell.length_c   1.000
_cell.angle_alpha   90.00
_cell.angle_beta   90.00
_cell.angle_gamma   90.00
#
_symmetry.space_group_name_H-M   'P 1'
#
loop_
_entity.id
_entity.type
_entity.pdbx_description
1 polymer ?
#
loop_
_entity_poly.entity_id
_entity_poly.type
_entity_poly.pdbx_seq_one_letter_code
_entity_poly.pdbx_strand_id
1 'polypeptide(L)'
;MNFQRTSSSVIGALLFLVSIPASYPQGKPRARDLGVPFDGTPGPRNAITDVKGVEVGHSTIVSGEGKLEVGKGPVRTGVTAVLPRGKGSAKPVFAGWFSLNGNGEMTGTTWIEESGFLEGPIMITNTHSVGIVRDAVIAWRVKQGKMMQPWSLPIVAETWDGYLNDINGFHVKEAHAFQALESASGGAVAEGNVGGGTGMICHEFKGGIGTASRKLEASAGGYTLGVLVQANYGLRPQLRIAGVPVGREIAERAFRSQDDGSIIIVVGTDAPLLPHQLKRLAR
;
A
#
# COMPACT_ATOMS: atom_id res chain seq x y z
N MET A 1 42.40 -34.84 72.76
CA MET A 1 41.80 -35.28 71.49
C MET A 1 40.74 -34.26 71.08
N ASN A 2 41.14 -33.30 70.24
CA ASN A 2 40.28 -32.21 69.79
C ASN A 2 39.80 -32.52 68.35
N PHE A 3 38.48 -32.72 68.18
CA PHE A 3 37.85 -32.85 66.88
C PHE A 3 37.43 -31.44 66.39
N GLN A 4 38.10 -30.93 65.39
CA GLN A 4 37.61 -29.75 64.63
C GLN A 4 36.53 -30.19 63.65
N ARG A 5 35.35 -29.60 63.73
CA ARG A 5 34.34 -29.68 62.72
C ARG A 5 34.54 -28.55 61.70
N THR A 6 34.82 -28.92 60.47
CA THR A 6 34.80 -28.00 59.32
C THR A 6 33.38 -27.87 58.77
N SER A 7 32.81 -26.68 58.84
CA SER A 7 31.53 -26.33 58.23
C SER A 7 31.78 -25.89 56.78
N SER A 8 31.31 -26.67 55.84
CA SER A 8 31.28 -26.29 54.42
C SER A 8 29.98 -25.51 54.12
N SER A 9 30.12 -24.22 53.86
CA SER A 9 29.05 -23.33 53.38
C SER A 9 28.90 -23.49 51.88
N VAL A 10 27.81 -24.05 51.45
CA VAL A 10 27.40 -24.06 50.02
C VAL A 10 26.68 -22.75 49.70
N ILE A 11 27.33 -21.88 48.94
CA ILE A 11 26.73 -20.66 48.41
C ILE A 11 25.97 -21.06 47.14
N GLY A 12 24.63 -21.14 47.22
CA GLY A 12 23.78 -21.31 46.07
C GLY A 12 23.65 -20.01 45.29
N ALA A 13 24.26 -19.93 44.11
CA ALA A 13 24.06 -18.81 43.18
C ALA A 13 22.65 -18.95 42.53
N LEU A 14 21.75 -18.06 42.92
CA LEU A 14 20.43 -17.91 42.25
C LEU A 14 20.62 -17.13 40.96
N LEU A 15 20.59 -17.82 39.81
CA LEU A 15 20.54 -17.19 38.50
C LEU A 15 19.13 -16.61 38.26
N PHE A 16 18.99 -15.29 38.38
CA PHE A 16 17.82 -14.58 37.91
C PHE A 16 17.88 -14.52 36.38
N LEU A 17 17.10 -15.35 35.71
CA LEU A 17 16.80 -15.16 34.27
C LEU A 17 15.92 -13.92 34.11
N VAL A 18 16.55 -12.80 33.80
CA VAL A 18 15.86 -11.60 33.34
C VAL A 18 15.42 -11.88 31.91
N SER A 19 14.13 -12.23 31.73
CA SER A 19 13.52 -12.26 30.41
C SER A 19 13.46 -10.82 29.87
N ILE A 20 14.38 -10.48 28.97
CA ILE A 20 14.33 -9.24 28.18
C ILE A 20 13.15 -9.43 27.23
N PRO A 21 12.08 -8.62 27.32
CA PRO A 21 11.02 -8.69 26.32
C PRO A 21 11.63 -8.37 24.96
N ALA A 22 11.44 -9.26 23.99
CA ALA A 22 11.85 -8.98 22.61
C ALA A 22 11.15 -7.69 22.18
N SER A 23 11.95 -6.63 22.02
CA SER A 23 11.49 -5.37 21.45
C SER A 23 11.13 -5.63 19.98
N TYR A 24 9.87 -5.94 19.71
CA TYR A 24 9.35 -5.85 18.36
C TYR A 24 9.51 -4.41 17.92
N PRO A 25 10.00 -4.13 16.69
CA PRO A 25 9.96 -2.78 16.16
C PRO A 25 8.50 -2.35 16.20
N GLN A 26 8.19 -1.35 17.03
CA GLN A 26 6.84 -0.81 17.15
C GLN A 26 6.50 -0.13 15.82
N GLY A 27 5.88 -0.89 14.91
CA GLY A 27 5.17 -0.32 13.78
C GLY A 27 4.14 0.68 14.32
N LYS A 28 3.86 1.73 13.57
CA LYS A 28 2.82 2.70 13.92
C LYS A 28 1.52 1.93 14.17
N PRO A 29 0.80 2.18 15.28
CA PRO A 29 -0.43 1.48 15.58
C PRO A 29 -1.47 1.75 14.47
N ARG A 30 -2.19 0.74 14.07
CA ARG A 30 -3.33 0.86 13.15
C ARG A 30 -4.57 1.25 13.93
N ALA A 31 -5.58 1.77 13.25
CA ALA A 31 -6.80 2.24 13.91
C ALA A 31 -7.49 1.16 14.78
N ARG A 32 -7.46 -0.12 14.36
CA ARG A 32 -7.95 -1.24 15.19
C ARG A 32 -7.14 -1.43 16.46
N ASP A 33 -5.83 -1.27 16.40
CA ASP A 33 -4.95 -1.43 17.56
C ASP A 33 -5.22 -0.35 18.61
N LEU A 34 -5.77 0.78 18.16
CA LEU A 34 -6.23 1.90 18.99
C LEU A 34 -7.68 1.74 19.48
N GLY A 35 -8.33 0.61 19.20
CA GLY A 35 -9.71 0.35 19.64
C GLY A 35 -10.79 0.99 18.76
N VAL A 36 -10.45 1.55 17.60
CA VAL A 36 -11.46 2.05 16.65
C VAL A 36 -12.30 0.87 16.14
N PRO A 37 -13.63 0.88 16.32
CA PRO A 37 -14.49 -0.21 15.89
C PRO A 37 -14.62 -0.24 14.36
N PHE A 38 -14.44 -1.43 13.80
CA PHE A 38 -14.68 -1.71 12.38
C PHE A 38 -15.42 -3.04 12.25
N ASP A 39 -16.44 -3.06 11.42
CA ASP A 39 -17.23 -4.25 11.17
C ASP A 39 -16.46 -5.31 10.37
N GLY A 40 -16.92 -6.55 10.50
CA GLY A 40 -16.41 -7.71 9.79
C GLY A 40 -15.09 -8.27 10.35
N THR A 41 -14.80 -9.50 9.98
CA THR A 41 -13.62 -10.25 10.43
C THR A 41 -12.45 -9.97 9.51
N PRO A 42 -11.33 -9.39 9.98
CA PRO A 42 -10.14 -9.21 9.16
C PRO A 42 -9.46 -10.55 8.89
N GLY A 43 -8.73 -10.65 7.77
CA GLY A 43 -7.76 -11.72 7.56
C GLY A 43 -6.54 -11.58 8.49
N PRO A 44 -5.61 -12.54 8.47
CA PRO A 44 -4.49 -12.60 9.41
C PRO A 44 -3.58 -11.37 9.44
N ARG A 45 -3.44 -10.67 8.32
CA ARG A 45 -2.62 -9.45 8.20
C ARG A 45 -3.46 -8.19 8.16
N ASN A 46 -4.78 -8.35 8.03
CA ASN A 46 -5.71 -7.26 7.72
C ASN A 46 -5.17 -6.39 6.56
N ALA A 47 -4.78 -7.02 5.47
CA ALA A 47 -4.13 -6.42 4.31
C ALA A 47 -4.62 -7.06 3.00
N ILE A 48 -4.42 -6.37 1.88
CA ILE A 48 -4.76 -6.92 0.55
C ILE A 48 -4.05 -8.25 0.27
N THR A 49 -2.89 -8.48 0.88
CA THR A 49 -2.11 -9.71 0.78
C THR A 49 -2.71 -10.91 1.53
N ASP A 50 -3.84 -10.74 2.22
CA ASP A 50 -4.63 -11.86 2.73
C ASP A 50 -5.40 -12.58 1.60
N VAL A 51 -5.59 -11.92 0.46
CA VAL A 51 -6.08 -12.56 -0.76
C VAL A 51 -4.94 -13.40 -1.34
N LYS A 52 -5.18 -14.69 -1.46
CA LYS A 52 -4.17 -15.67 -1.86
C LYS A 52 -3.51 -15.33 -3.20
N GLY A 53 -2.21 -15.21 -3.19
CA GLY A 53 -1.39 -14.93 -4.39
C GLY A 53 -1.14 -13.45 -4.64
N VAL A 54 -1.80 -12.54 -3.92
CA VAL A 54 -1.52 -11.11 -4.04
C VAL A 54 -0.19 -10.79 -3.36
N GLU A 55 0.67 -10.08 -4.09
CA GLU A 55 1.93 -9.52 -3.58
C GLU A 55 1.94 -8.00 -3.73
N VAL A 56 2.55 -7.31 -2.77
CA VAL A 56 2.73 -5.86 -2.78
C VAL A 56 4.19 -5.51 -2.56
N GLY A 57 4.68 -4.54 -3.34
CA GLY A 57 6.03 -4.01 -3.18
C GLY A 57 6.09 -2.50 -3.34
N HIS A 58 7.12 -1.89 -2.78
CA HIS A 58 7.31 -0.44 -2.77
C HIS A 58 8.74 -0.06 -3.13
N SER A 59 8.87 1.06 -3.84
CA SER A 59 10.10 1.82 -3.97
C SER A 59 9.85 3.23 -3.49
N THR A 60 10.52 3.64 -2.40
CA THR A 60 10.33 4.94 -1.75
C THR A 60 11.53 5.83 -2.02
N ILE A 61 11.26 7.07 -2.45
CA ILE A 61 12.30 8.06 -2.77
C ILE A 61 12.13 9.25 -1.84
N VAL A 62 13.09 9.43 -0.94
CA VAL A 62 13.13 10.53 0.01
C VAL A 62 14.52 11.17 -0.03
N SER A 63 14.61 12.42 -0.47
CA SER A 63 15.86 13.19 -0.46
C SER A 63 15.63 14.69 -0.40
N GLY A 64 16.63 15.44 0.06
CA GLY A 64 16.59 16.88 0.15
C GLY A 64 15.61 17.43 1.21
N GLU A 65 15.77 18.71 1.52
CA GLU A 65 14.96 19.47 2.46
C GLU A 65 14.78 20.90 1.97
N GLY A 66 13.91 21.68 2.62
CA GLY A 66 13.69 23.08 2.32
C GLY A 66 12.55 23.33 1.31
N LYS A 67 12.66 24.37 0.51
CA LYS A 67 11.68 24.77 -0.48
C LYS A 67 11.73 23.88 -1.72
N LEU A 68 10.59 23.70 -2.37
CA LEU A 68 10.52 23.01 -3.66
C LEU A 68 11.25 23.82 -4.74
N GLU A 69 12.26 23.19 -5.35
CA GLU A 69 12.99 23.71 -6.51
C GLU A 69 13.07 22.63 -7.58
N VAL A 70 12.63 22.96 -8.79
CA VAL A 70 12.58 22.01 -9.91
C VAL A 70 13.96 21.43 -10.21
N GLY A 71 14.06 20.09 -10.22
CA GLY A 71 15.28 19.34 -10.44
C GLY A 71 16.20 19.20 -9.21
N LYS A 72 15.89 19.86 -8.10
CA LYS A 72 16.69 19.80 -6.86
C LYS A 72 15.94 19.12 -5.72
N GLY A 73 14.63 19.20 -5.69
CA GLY A 73 13.78 18.65 -4.62
C GLY A 73 13.22 19.72 -3.69
N PRO A 74 12.79 19.36 -2.47
CA PRO A 74 12.85 18.03 -1.87
C PRO A 74 12.04 16.97 -2.63
N VAL A 75 12.48 15.71 -2.58
CA VAL A 75 11.85 14.56 -3.23
C VAL A 75 11.12 13.74 -2.18
N ARG A 76 9.83 13.54 -2.38
CA ARG A 76 8.92 12.74 -1.54
C ARG A 76 7.95 11.99 -2.43
N THR A 77 8.42 10.93 -3.07
CA THR A 77 7.66 10.19 -4.08
C THR A 77 8.03 8.71 -4.08
N GLY A 78 7.53 7.96 -5.04
CA GLY A 78 7.88 6.56 -5.22
C GLY A 78 6.91 5.80 -6.11
N VAL A 79 7.01 4.48 -6.04
CA VAL A 79 6.19 3.54 -6.81
C VAL A 79 5.71 2.42 -5.90
N THR A 80 4.43 2.08 -6.02
CA THR A 80 3.81 0.91 -5.40
C THR A 80 3.39 -0.07 -6.48
N ALA A 81 3.71 -1.34 -6.31
CA ALA A 81 3.31 -2.43 -7.18
C ALA A 81 2.34 -3.37 -6.46
N VAL A 82 1.24 -3.73 -7.11
CA VAL A 82 0.30 -4.77 -6.66
C VAL A 82 0.25 -5.84 -7.74
N LEU A 83 0.65 -7.06 -7.41
CA LEU A 83 0.69 -8.20 -8.32
C LEU A 83 -0.41 -9.20 -7.94
N PRO A 84 -1.49 -9.33 -8.72
CA PRO A 84 -2.66 -10.13 -8.35
C PRO A 84 -2.36 -11.63 -8.19
N ARG A 85 -1.31 -12.13 -8.86
CA ARG A 85 -0.87 -13.53 -8.80
C ARG A 85 0.61 -13.68 -8.48
N GLY A 86 1.21 -12.65 -7.89
CA GLY A 86 2.64 -12.61 -7.55
C GLY A 86 3.57 -12.58 -8.77
N LYS A 87 4.85 -12.40 -8.50
CA LYS A 87 5.92 -12.29 -9.52
C LYS A 87 6.09 -13.54 -10.38
N GLY A 88 5.73 -14.68 -9.85
CA GLY A 88 5.92 -15.99 -10.51
C GLY A 88 4.92 -16.27 -11.63
N SER A 89 3.83 -15.54 -11.75
CA SER A 89 2.72 -15.85 -12.64
C SER A 89 2.57 -14.84 -13.78
N ALA A 90 2.38 -15.36 -15.00
CA ALA A 90 1.93 -14.58 -16.16
C ALA A 90 0.43 -14.68 -16.42
N LYS A 91 -0.29 -15.53 -15.66
CA LYS A 91 -1.71 -15.77 -15.90
C LYS A 91 -2.53 -14.52 -15.56
N PRO A 92 -3.48 -14.13 -16.44
CA PRO A 92 -4.37 -13.01 -16.19
C PRO A 92 -5.35 -13.32 -15.05
N VAL A 93 -5.99 -12.27 -14.55
CA VAL A 93 -7.13 -12.36 -13.64
C VAL A 93 -8.30 -11.62 -14.26
N PHE A 94 -9.54 -12.01 -13.92
CA PHE A 94 -10.68 -11.17 -14.21
C PHE A 94 -10.53 -9.83 -13.53
N ALA A 95 -10.93 -8.77 -14.21
CA ALA A 95 -10.86 -7.42 -13.70
C ALA A 95 -12.08 -6.58 -14.14
N GLY A 96 -12.33 -5.55 -13.36
CA GLY A 96 -13.25 -4.46 -13.68
C GLY A 96 -12.69 -3.17 -13.08
N TRP A 97 -13.03 -2.05 -13.66
CA TRP A 97 -12.58 -0.75 -13.18
C TRP A 97 -13.73 0.25 -13.15
N PHE A 98 -13.58 1.29 -12.38
CA PHE A 98 -14.52 2.39 -12.30
C PHE A 98 -13.76 3.72 -12.12
N SER A 99 -14.13 4.72 -12.93
CA SER A 99 -13.64 6.09 -12.78
C SER A 99 -14.67 6.89 -11.98
N LEU A 100 -14.27 7.38 -10.80
CA LEU A 100 -15.11 8.28 -10.00
C LEU A 100 -15.29 9.62 -10.73
N ASN A 101 -14.22 10.13 -11.33
CA ASN A 101 -14.20 11.28 -12.24
C ASN A 101 -13.01 11.15 -13.21
N GLY A 102 -12.94 12.05 -14.19
CA GLY A 102 -11.89 12.04 -15.22
C GLY A 102 -10.68 12.93 -14.92
N ASN A 103 -10.54 13.44 -13.70
CA ASN A 103 -9.41 14.28 -13.31
C ASN A 103 -8.25 13.43 -12.76
N GLY A 104 -7.69 12.59 -13.62
CA GLY A 104 -6.59 11.68 -13.27
C GLY A 104 -6.27 10.73 -14.40
N GLU A 105 -5.20 9.97 -14.24
CA GLU A 105 -4.70 9.02 -15.22
C GLU A 105 -4.72 7.60 -14.66
N MET A 106 -5.23 6.65 -15.45
CA MET A 106 -5.05 5.22 -15.27
C MET A 106 -4.91 4.55 -16.63
N THR A 107 -3.71 4.10 -16.97
CA THR A 107 -3.43 3.47 -18.26
C THR A 107 -4.04 2.07 -18.35
N GLY A 108 -4.19 1.51 -19.56
CA GLY A 108 -4.61 0.13 -19.79
C GLY A 108 -6.08 -0.20 -19.46
N THR A 109 -6.86 0.76 -18.98
CA THR A 109 -8.27 0.57 -18.61
C THR A 109 -9.15 0.21 -19.77
N THR A 110 -8.85 0.69 -20.98
CA THR A 110 -9.55 0.32 -22.22
C THR A 110 -9.46 -1.17 -22.51
N TRP A 111 -8.30 -1.80 -22.20
CA TRP A 111 -8.14 -3.25 -22.34
C TRP A 111 -8.94 -4.04 -21.29
N ILE A 112 -9.00 -3.56 -20.05
CA ILE A 112 -9.86 -4.17 -19.02
C ILE A 112 -11.34 -4.10 -19.46
N GLU A 113 -11.77 -2.97 -20.02
CA GLU A 113 -13.14 -2.79 -20.48
C GLU A 113 -13.49 -3.72 -21.66
N GLU A 114 -12.57 -3.90 -22.60
CA GLU A 114 -12.76 -4.76 -23.77
C GLU A 114 -12.69 -6.25 -23.41
N SER A 115 -11.66 -6.65 -22.66
CA SER A 115 -11.35 -8.07 -22.44
C SER A 115 -11.93 -8.64 -21.14
N GLY A 116 -12.17 -7.81 -20.15
CA GLY A 116 -12.48 -8.25 -18.79
C GLY A 116 -11.27 -8.81 -18.03
N PHE A 117 -10.04 -8.65 -18.54
CA PHE A 117 -8.84 -9.21 -17.96
C PHE A 117 -7.81 -8.13 -17.59
N LEU A 118 -7.13 -8.37 -16.48
CA LEU A 118 -5.88 -7.71 -16.10
C LEU A 118 -4.71 -8.66 -16.32
N GLU A 119 -3.73 -8.20 -17.08
CA GLU A 119 -2.48 -8.92 -17.34
C GLU A 119 -1.30 -8.20 -16.68
N GLY A 120 -0.74 -8.80 -15.63
CA GLY A 120 0.43 -8.26 -14.94
C GLY A 120 0.09 -7.41 -13.72
N PRO A 121 1.02 -6.54 -13.29
CA PRO A 121 0.88 -5.72 -12.11
C PRO A 121 -0.04 -4.50 -12.32
N ILE A 122 -0.61 -4.01 -11.21
CA ILE A 122 -1.12 -2.65 -11.10
C ILE A 122 -0.03 -1.83 -10.42
N MET A 123 0.38 -0.73 -11.06
CA MET A 123 1.36 0.19 -10.49
C MET A 123 0.67 1.49 -10.09
N ILE A 124 1.16 2.08 -8.99
CA ILE A 124 0.67 3.38 -8.51
C ILE A 124 1.88 4.27 -8.23
N THR A 125 1.85 5.50 -8.75
CA THR A 125 2.94 6.47 -8.62
C THR A 125 2.39 7.90 -8.55
N ASN A 126 3.20 8.92 -8.85
CA ASN A 126 2.72 10.28 -9.00
C ASN A 126 2.29 10.60 -10.45
N THR A 127 1.55 11.69 -10.62
CA THR A 127 0.93 12.11 -11.88
C THR A 127 1.93 12.18 -13.04
N HIS A 128 3.11 12.77 -12.84
CA HIS A 128 4.08 12.97 -13.91
C HIS A 128 4.94 11.74 -14.21
N SER A 129 4.83 10.69 -13.40
CA SER A 129 5.65 9.47 -13.54
C SER A 129 4.92 8.30 -14.19
N VAL A 130 3.64 8.45 -14.57
CA VAL A 130 2.85 7.40 -15.21
C VAL A 130 3.54 6.83 -16.44
N GLY A 131 4.06 7.67 -17.32
CA GLY A 131 4.72 7.24 -18.55
C GLY A 131 5.94 6.37 -18.30
N ILE A 132 6.89 6.83 -17.48
CA ILE A 132 8.13 6.08 -17.19
C ILE A 132 7.84 4.76 -16.47
N VAL A 133 6.87 4.72 -15.56
CA VAL A 133 6.48 3.50 -14.86
C VAL A 133 5.78 2.52 -15.81
N ARG A 134 4.96 3.01 -16.74
CA ARG A 134 4.34 2.17 -17.78
C ARG A 134 5.36 1.49 -18.67
N ASP A 135 6.33 2.25 -19.18
CA ASP A 135 7.40 1.71 -20.01
C ASP A 135 8.26 0.72 -19.24
N ALA A 136 8.56 1.00 -17.96
CA ALA A 136 9.28 0.08 -17.08
C ALA A 136 8.56 -1.25 -16.88
N VAL A 137 7.22 -1.26 -16.72
CA VAL A 137 6.46 -2.51 -16.61
C VAL A 137 6.56 -3.34 -17.88
N ILE A 138 6.50 -2.70 -19.07
CA ILE A 138 6.67 -3.41 -20.34
C ILE A 138 8.07 -4.04 -20.41
N ALA A 139 9.11 -3.24 -20.13
CA ALA A 139 10.49 -3.71 -20.12
C ALA A 139 10.71 -4.88 -19.13
N TRP A 140 10.15 -4.78 -17.92
CA TRP A 140 10.20 -5.83 -16.92
C TRP A 140 9.52 -7.12 -17.40
N ARG A 141 8.33 -7.05 -18.01
CA ARG A 141 7.61 -8.20 -18.55
C ARG A 141 8.36 -8.86 -19.71
N VAL A 142 8.93 -8.07 -20.61
CA VAL A 142 9.79 -8.56 -21.71
C VAL A 142 10.98 -9.32 -21.13
N LYS A 143 11.69 -8.75 -20.15
CA LYS A 143 12.82 -9.37 -19.46
C LYS A 143 12.43 -10.69 -18.78
N GLN A 144 11.22 -10.78 -18.24
CA GLN A 144 10.73 -12.02 -17.62
C GLN A 144 10.36 -13.10 -18.64
N GLY A 145 10.18 -12.78 -19.92
CA GLY A 145 9.72 -13.70 -20.94
C GLY A 145 8.33 -14.29 -20.69
N LYS A 146 7.51 -13.61 -19.89
CA LYS A 146 6.21 -14.09 -19.39
C LYS A 146 5.04 -13.25 -19.92
N MET A 147 5.05 -12.91 -21.20
CA MET A 147 3.94 -12.21 -21.84
C MET A 147 3.00 -13.22 -22.49
N MET A 148 1.70 -13.04 -22.29
CA MET A 148 0.66 -13.83 -22.96
C MET A 148 0.39 -13.35 -24.38
N GLN A 149 0.55 -12.04 -24.59
CA GLN A 149 0.37 -11.37 -25.87
C GLN A 149 1.72 -10.84 -26.35
N PRO A 150 1.94 -10.61 -27.65
CA PRO A 150 3.15 -9.98 -28.17
C PRO A 150 3.24 -8.49 -27.81
N TRP A 151 2.27 -7.96 -27.09
CA TRP A 151 2.15 -6.58 -26.63
C TRP A 151 1.72 -6.56 -25.15
N SER A 152 1.82 -5.41 -24.50
CA SER A 152 1.41 -5.22 -23.11
C SER A 152 0.74 -3.85 -22.92
N LEU A 153 -0.37 -3.83 -22.20
CA LEU A 153 -1.10 -2.62 -21.81
C LEU A 153 -1.16 -2.52 -20.28
N PRO A 154 -0.07 -2.13 -19.63
CA PRO A 154 0.01 -2.10 -18.18
C PRO A 154 -0.98 -1.12 -17.56
N ILE A 155 -1.43 -1.45 -16.34
CA ILE A 155 -2.18 -0.54 -15.49
C ILE A 155 -1.19 0.26 -14.65
N VAL A 156 -1.16 1.57 -14.88
CA VAL A 156 -0.45 2.53 -14.03
C VAL A 156 -1.41 3.65 -13.67
N ALA A 157 -1.64 3.81 -12.39
CA ALA A 157 -2.50 4.82 -11.80
C ALA A 157 -1.69 5.85 -11.01
N GLU A 158 -2.28 6.98 -10.70
CA GLU A 158 -1.56 8.06 -10.06
C GLU A 158 -2.38 8.85 -9.04
N THR A 159 -1.65 9.52 -8.15
CA THR A 159 -2.15 10.63 -7.34
C THR A 159 -1.10 11.74 -7.31
N TRP A 160 -1.54 13.00 -7.20
CA TRP A 160 -0.66 14.16 -7.29
C TRP A 160 0.10 14.41 -5.96
N ASP A 161 1.43 14.41 -5.99
CA ASP A 161 2.29 14.61 -4.81
C ASP A 161 3.00 15.97 -4.77
N GLY A 162 2.74 16.86 -5.72
CA GLY A 162 3.48 18.11 -5.93
C GLY A 162 3.40 19.15 -4.82
N TYR A 163 2.69 18.89 -3.72
CA TYR A 163 2.75 19.75 -2.52
C TYR A 163 4.00 19.48 -1.67
N LEU A 164 4.40 18.21 -1.56
CA LEU A 164 5.54 17.78 -0.76
C LEU A 164 6.74 17.32 -1.60
N ASN A 165 6.53 17.10 -2.90
CA ASN A 165 7.50 16.56 -3.83
C ASN A 165 7.77 17.52 -4.98
N ASP A 166 9.02 17.63 -5.38
CA ASP A 166 9.41 18.24 -6.66
C ASP A 166 8.96 17.34 -7.82
N ILE A 167 7.66 17.38 -8.13
CA ILE A 167 7.04 16.53 -9.15
C ILE A 167 7.59 16.84 -10.56
N ASN A 168 7.96 18.10 -10.81
CA ASN A 168 8.49 18.58 -12.09
C ASN A 168 9.98 18.21 -12.29
N GLY A 169 10.65 17.70 -11.27
CA GLY A 169 12.02 17.20 -11.37
C GLY A 169 12.11 15.78 -11.94
N PHE A 170 10.99 15.08 -12.16
CA PHE A 170 10.92 13.74 -12.75
C PHE A 170 11.85 12.72 -12.05
N HIS A 171 11.78 12.67 -10.73
CA HIS A 171 12.69 11.87 -9.90
C HIS A 171 12.44 10.36 -9.96
N VAL A 172 11.24 9.91 -10.32
CA VAL A 172 10.95 8.49 -10.55
C VAL A 172 11.63 8.04 -11.84
N LYS A 173 12.34 6.91 -11.77
CA LYS A 173 13.06 6.30 -12.90
C LYS A 173 12.63 4.84 -13.05
N GLU A 174 12.95 4.21 -14.18
CA GLU A 174 12.70 2.78 -14.46
C GLU A 174 13.15 1.88 -13.30
N ALA A 175 14.34 2.14 -12.74
CA ALA A 175 14.89 1.36 -11.62
C ALA A 175 13.96 1.32 -10.40
N HIS A 176 13.24 2.40 -10.12
CA HIS A 176 12.29 2.44 -8.99
C HIS A 176 11.04 1.58 -9.25
N ALA A 177 10.56 1.52 -10.49
CA ALA A 177 9.50 0.60 -10.86
C ALA A 177 9.95 -0.86 -10.73
N PHE A 178 11.15 -1.19 -11.20
CA PHE A 178 11.74 -2.52 -11.05
C PHE A 178 11.89 -2.89 -9.57
N GLN A 179 12.42 -1.97 -8.75
CA GLN A 179 12.57 -2.20 -7.31
C GLN A 179 11.22 -2.49 -6.64
N ALA A 180 10.17 -1.76 -6.97
CA ALA A 180 8.83 -2.01 -6.45
C ALA A 180 8.32 -3.40 -6.87
N LEU A 181 8.52 -3.79 -8.13
CA LEU A 181 8.11 -5.10 -8.66
C LEU A 181 8.91 -6.25 -8.01
N GLU A 182 10.22 -6.08 -7.86
CA GLU A 182 11.10 -7.11 -7.31
C GLU A 182 10.97 -7.27 -5.80
N SER A 183 10.67 -6.21 -5.06
CA SER A 183 10.42 -6.23 -3.62
C SER A 183 9.05 -6.80 -3.24
N ALA A 184 8.13 -6.98 -4.21
CA ALA A 184 6.79 -7.45 -3.94
C ALA A 184 6.78 -8.80 -3.21
N SER A 185 5.93 -8.90 -2.18
CA SER A 185 5.76 -10.11 -1.38
C SER A 185 4.33 -10.24 -0.85
N GLY A 186 3.93 -11.46 -0.50
CA GLY A 186 2.62 -11.77 0.10
C GLY A 186 2.58 -11.58 1.63
N GLY A 187 3.58 -10.89 2.19
CA GLY A 187 3.71 -10.62 3.63
C GLY A 187 2.86 -9.45 4.12
N ALA A 188 3.29 -8.87 5.24
CA ALA A 188 2.73 -7.61 5.74
C ALA A 188 3.02 -6.48 4.73
N VAL A 189 2.05 -5.61 4.53
CA VAL A 189 2.18 -4.45 3.64
C VAL A 189 2.62 -3.25 4.47
N ALA A 190 3.65 -2.54 4.03
CA ALA A 190 4.04 -1.28 4.63
C ALA A 190 2.98 -0.20 4.32
N GLU A 191 2.61 0.60 5.33
CA GLU A 191 1.57 1.62 5.24
C GLU A 191 2.12 3.03 5.54
N GLY A 192 1.37 4.05 5.14
CA GLY A 192 1.71 5.46 5.32
C GLY A 192 2.54 6.01 4.17
N ASN A 193 3.58 6.75 4.49
CA ASN A 193 4.42 7.45 3.51
C ASN A 193 5.45 6.53 2.86
N VAL A 194 5.01 5.55 2.11
CA VAL A 194 5.83 4.56 1.41
C VAL A 194 5.40 4.43 -0.04
N GLY A 195 6.34 4.04 -0.91
CA GLY A 195 6.08 3.86 -2.33
C GLY A 195 5.45 5.09 -2.97
N GLY A 196 4.45 4.90 -3.83
CA GLY A 196 3.67 5.98 -4.42
C GLY A 196 2.97 6.89 -3.41
N GLY A 197 2.71 6.39 -2.19
CA GLY A 197 2.08 7.16 -1.12
C GLY A 197 2.99 8.14 -0.38
N THR A 198 4.27 8.24 -0.72
CA THR A 198 5.29 8.98 0.05
C THR A 198 4.98 10.46 0.19
N GLY A 199 4.57 11.13 -0.89
CA GLY A 199 4.28 12.59 -0.92
C GLY A 199 2.80 12.95 -0.72
N MET A 200 1.96 12.00 -0.34
CA MET A 200 0.51 12.19 -0.29
C MET A 200 0.04 12.89 0.99
N ILE A 201 -1.06 13.63 0.88
CA ILE A 201 -1.72 14.36 1.96
C ILE A 201 -3.18 13.93 2.01
N CYS A 202 -3.64 13.45 3.17
CA CYS A 202 -5.02 13.04 3.37
C CYS A 202 -5.62 13.77 4.57
N HIS A 203 -6.74 14.48 4.35
CA HIS A 203 -7.37 15.35 5.34
C HIS A 203 -6.39 16.31 6.02
N GLU A 204 -5.42 16.83 5.22
CA GLU A 204 -4.37 17.76 5.67
C GLU A 204 -3.38 17.17 6.70
N PHE A 205 -3.40 15.85 6.87
CA PHE A 205 -2.33 15.07 7.48
C PHE A 205 -1.49 14.40 6.40
N LYS A 206 -0.37 13.80 6.75
CA LYS A 206 0.34 12.92 5.83
C LYS A 206 -0.56 11.78 5.42
N GLY A 207 -0.81 11.67 4.12
CA GLY A 207 -1.55 10.58 3.50
C GLY A 207 -0.67 9.36 3.21
N GLY A 208 -1.02 8.61 2.18
CA GLY A 208 -0.19 7.52 1.69
C GLY A 208 -0.93 6.21 1.49
N ILE A 209 -0.19 5.11 1.67
CA ILE A 209 -0.71 3.76 1.49
C ILE A 209 -1.46 3.31 2.75
N GLY A 210 -2.63 2.74 2.54
CA GLY A 210 -3.39 2.02 3.56
C GLY A 210 -3.90 0.71 3.01
N THR A 211 -4.10 -0.30 3.87
CA THR A 211 -4.63 -1.59 3.45
C THR A 211 -5.52 -2.22 4.51
N ALA A 212 -6.46 -3.05 4.08
CA ALA A 212 -7.31 -3.82 4.96
C ALA A 212 -7.85 -5.06 4.24
N SER A 213 -8.35 -6.03 5.01
CA SER A 213 -9.07 -7.17 4.46
C SER A 213 -10.31 -7.52 5.28
N ARG A 214 -11.22 -8.24 4.65
CA ARG A 214 -12.37 -8.89 5.30
C ARG A 214 -12.50 -10.32 4.77
N LYS A 215 -12.75 -11.23 5.68
CA LYS A 215 -13.01 -12.63 5.38
C LYS A 215 -14.47 -12.95 5.69
N LEU A 216 -15.16 -13.54 4.73
CA LEU A 216 -16.52 -14.03 4.91
C LEU A 216 -16.52 -15.33 5.72
N GLU A 217 -17.61 -15.57 6.42
CA GLU A 217 -17.86 -16.84 7.09
C GLU A 217 -17.92 -18.00 6.09
N ALA A 218 -17.57 -19.21 6.52
CA ALA A 218 -17.59 -20.40 5.67
C ALA A 218 -18.96 -20.66 5.01
N SER A 219 -20.03 -20.37 5.73
CA SER A 219 -21.41 -20.47 5.24
C SER A 219 -21.72 -19.50 4.09
N ALA A 220 -20.96 -18.39 4.00
CA ALA A 220 -21.03 -17.40 2.92
C ALA A 220 -19.91 -17.60 1.88
N GLY A 221 -19.28 -18.78 1.85
CA GLY A 221 -18.24 -19.15 0.88
C GLY A 221 -16.81 -18.98 1.38
N GLY A 222 -16.59 -18.36 2.54
CA GLY A 222 -15.25 -18.19 3.15
C GLY A 222 -14.29 -17.30 2.37
N TYR A 223 -14.78 -16.53 1.40
CA TYR A 223 -13.97 -15.68 0.54
C TYR A 223 -13.33 -14.53 1.28
N THR A 224 -12.18 -14.09 0.78
CA THR A 224 -11.45 -12.93 1.27
C THR A 224 -11.56 -11.78 0.28
N LEU A 225 -11.84 -10.58 0.79
CA LEU A 225 -11.72 -9.34 0.08
C LEU A 225 -10.64 -8.50 0.73
N GLY A 226 -9.67 -8.05 -0.05
CA GLY A 226 -8.58 -7.20 0.39
C GLY A 226 -8.56 -5.89 -0.39
N VAL A 227 -8.18 -4.81 0.27
CA VAL A 227 -8.12 -3.47 -0.32
C VAL A 227 -6.76 -2.85 -0.03
N LEU A 228 -6.20 -2.16 -1.03
CA LEU A 228 -5.08 -1.23 -0.89
C LEU A 228 -5.52 0.14 -1.42
N VAL A 229 -5.23 1.17 -0.67
CA VAL A 229 -5.57 2.56 -1.03
C VAL A 229 -4.30 3.40 -1.06
N GLN A 230 -4.15 4.24 -2.09
CA GLN A 230 -3.26 5.40 -2.06
C GLN A 230 -4.13 6.64 -1.88
N ALA A 231 -4.05 7.26 -0.69
CA ALA A 231 -4.94 8.32 -0.26
C ALA A 231 -4.26 9.69 -0.32
N ASN A 232 -4.85 10.62 -1.11
CA ASN A 232 -4.38 11.99 -1.30
C ASN A 232 -5.57 12.95 -1.44
N TYR A 233 -6.47 12.99 -0.47
CA TYR A 233 -7.72 13.75 -0.58
C TYR A 233 -8.19 14.32 0.76
N GLY A 234 -9.18 15.18 0.71
CA GLY A 234 -9.99 15.62 1.84
C GLY A 234 -9.45 16.84 2.57
N LEU A 235 -10.39 17.64 3.06
CA LEU A 235 -10.13 18.74 3.98
C LEU A 235 -10.23 18.25 5.43
N ARG A 236 -9.54 18.91 6.34
CA ARG A 236 -9.50 18.58 7.76
C ARG A 236 -10.91 18.40 8.38
N PRO A 237 -11.88 19.31 8.17
CA PRO A 237 -13.20 19.19 8.77
C PRO A 237 -14.02 17.99 8.26
N GLN A 238 -13.63 17.40 7.12
CA GLN A 238 -14.31 16.23 6.53
C GLN A 238 -13.89 14.90 7.18
N LEU A 239 -12.76 14.89 7.92
CA LEU A 239 -12.26 13.67 8.57
C LEU A 239 -13.27 13.13 9.58
N ARG A 240 -13.75 11.93 9.31
CA ARG A 240 -14.61 11.16 10.23
C ARG A 240 -13.95 9.81 10.53
N ILE A 241 -13.95 9.43 11.79
CA ILE A 241 -13.45 8.13 12.25
C ILE A 241 -14.59 7.45 13.00
N ALA A 242 -15.05 6.31 12.50
CA ALA A 242 -16.21 5.57 13.03
C ALA A 242 -17.46 6.49 13.24
N GLY A 243 -17.70 7.40 12.29
CA GLY A 243 -18.82 8.35 12.34
C GLY A 243 -18.55 9.64 13.12
N VAL A 244 -17.55 9.67 14.00
CA VAL A 244 -17.16 10.83 14.80
C VAL A 244 -16.46 11.88 13.92
N PRO A 245 -16.86 13.16 13.91
CA PRO A 245 -16.26 14.21 13.09
C PRO A 245 -14.93 14.73 13.66
N VAL A 246 -13.96 13.84 13.81
CA VAL A 246 -12.65 14.10 14.47
C VAL A 246 -11.93 15.32 13.88
N GLY A 247 -12.06 15.53 12.57
CA GLY A 247 -11.42 16.64 11.88
C GLY A 247 -11.89 18.03 12.33
N ARG A 248 -13.08 18.12 12.91
CA ARG A 248 -13.61 19.37 13.50
C ARG A 248 -13.02 19.65 14.88
N GLU A 249 -12.66 18.59 15.60
CA GLU A 249 -12.02 18.69 16.92
C GLU A 249 -10.52 19.02 16.80
N ILE A 250 -9.88 18.71 15.63
CA ILE A 250 -8.47 18.96 15.36
C ILE A 250 -8.34 20.05 14.28
N ALA A 251 -9.02 21.17 14.46
CA ALA A 251 -9.04 22.25 13.46
C ALA A 251 -7.72 23.04 13.36
N GLU A 252 -6.83 22.92 14.36
CA GLU A 252 -5.55 23.62 14.38
C GLU A 252 -4.67 23.23 13.19
N ARG A 253 -4.04 24.23 12.53
CA ARG A 253 -3.15 24.07 11.38
C ARG A 253 -3.81 23.53 10.10
N ALA A 254 -5.13 23.66 9.94
CA ALA A 254 -5.76 23.50 8.64
C ALA A 254 -5.16 24.54 7.66
N PHE A 255 -4.77 24.11 6.45
CA PHE A 255 -4.05 24.97 5.50
C PHE A 255 -4.65 24.96 4.08
N ARG A 256 -5.59 24.08 3.79
CA ARG A 256 -6.27 24.00 2.50
C ARG A 256 -7.63 24.69 2.55
N SER A 257 -7.94 25.43 1.51
CA SER A 257 -9.26 26.07 1.32
C SER A 257 -10.13 25.30 0.31
N GLN A 258 -9.53 24.47 -0.52
CA GLN A 258 -10.20 23.70 -1.57
C GLN A 258 -9.77 22.23 -1.51
N ASP A 259 -10.70 21.35 -1.84
CA ASP A 259 -10.47 19.91 -1.91
C ASP A 259 -10.09 19.52 -3.33
N ASP A 260 -8.81 19.58 -3.63
CA ASP A 260 -8.21 19.06 -4.86
C ASP A 260 -7.58 17.70 -4.53
N GLY A 261 -8.42 16.67 -4.46
CA GLY A 261 -7.99 15.34 -4.04
C GLY A 261 -7.88 14.34 -5.17
N SER A 262 -7.11 13.28 -4.91
CA SER A 262 -7.01 12.09 -5.74
C SER A 262 -6.91 10.84 -4.88
N ILE A 263 -7.41 9.72 -5.38
CA ILE A 263 -7.40 8.44 -4.68
C ILE A 263 -7.31 7.30 -5.68
N ILE A 264 -6.48 6.31 -5.37
CA ILE A 264 -6.49 5.03 -6.07
C ILE A 264 -6.87 3.95 -5.07
N ILE A 265 -7.85 3.13 -5.44
CA ILE A 265 -8.32 1.99 -4.66
C ILE A 265 -8.12 0.73 -5.49
N VAL A 266 -7.33 -0.21 -4.99
CA VAL A 266 -7.18 -1.54 -5.56
C VAL A 266 -7.92 -2.54 -4.67
N VAL A 267 -8.89 -3.25 -5.25
CA VAL A 267 -9.67 -4.28 -4.57
C VAL A 267 -9.29 -5.64 -5.15
N GLY A 268 -8.86 -6.56 -4.31
CA GLY A 268 -8.61 -7.96 -4.65
C GLY A 268 -9.58 -8.88 -3.94
N THR A 269 -9.97 -9.97 -4.59
CA THR A 269 -10.78 -11.02 -3.96
C THR A 269 -10.49 -12.37 -4.60
N ASP A 270 -10.67 -13.44 -3.83
CA ASP A 270 -10.66 -14.83 -4.29
C ASP A 270 -12.08 -15.37 -4.58
N ALA A 271 -13.10 -14.52 -4.42
CA ALA A 271 -14.47 -14.87 -4.83
C ALA A 271 -14.56 -15.03 -6.37
N PRO A 272 -15.30 -16.02 -6.88
CA PRO A 272 -15.39 -16.32 -8.31
C PRO A 272 -16.32 -15.33 -9.04
N LEU A 273 -15.91 -14.07 -9.08
CA LEU A 273 -16.67 -12.98 -9.70
C LEU A 273 -16.29 -12.81 -11.17
N LEU A 274 -17.30 -12.56 -12.00
CA LEU A 274 -17.13 -12.21 -13.41
C LEU A 274 -16.77 -10.73 -13.58
N PRO A 275 -16.18 -10.30 -14.71
CA PRO A 275 -15.75 -8.92 -14.93
C PRO A 275 -16.80 -7.85 -14.64
N HIS A 276 -18.06 -8.07 -15.07
CA HIS A 276 -19.15 -7.12 -14.81
C HIS A 276 -19.53 -7.03 -13.31
N GLN A 277 -19.33 -8.11 -12.53
CA GLN A 277 -19.54 -8.11 -11.09
C GLN A 277 -18.38 -7.38 -10.39
N LEU A 278 -17.12 -7.57 -10.86
CA LEU A 278 -15.96 -6.81 -10.38
C LEU A 278 -16.12 -5.31 -10.67
N LYS A 279 -16.64 -4.93 -11.86
CA LYS A 279 -16.94 -3.54 -12.19
C LYS A 279 -17.98 -2.93 -11.23
N ARG A 280 -19.00 -3.72 -10.82
CA ARG A 280 -19.97 -3.28 -9.80
C ARG A 280 -19.35 -3.16 -8.41
N LEU A 281 -18.39 -4.03 -8.07
CA LEU A 281 -17.66 -3.96 -6.81
C LEU A 281 -16.74 -2.75 -6.75
N ALA A 282 -16.15 -2.34 -7.89
CA ALA A 282 -15.27 -1.17 -7.99
C ALA A 282 -16.02 0.18 -7.95
N ARG A 283 -17.35 0.17 -8.21
CA ARG A 283 -18.23 1.36 -8.22
C ARG A 283 -18.76 1.72 -6.85
#